data_216667543c51982e263314de0be9d7d2
#
_entry.id   216667543c51982e263314de0be9d7d2
#
_cell.length_a   1.000
_cell.length_b   1.000
_cell.length_c   1.000
_cell.angle_alpha   90.00
_cell.angle_beta   90.00
_cell.angle_gamma   90.00
#
_symmetry.space_group_name_H-M   'P 1'
#
loop_
_entity.id
_entity.type
_entity.pdbx_description
1 polymer ?
#
loop_
_entity_poly.entity_id
_entity_poly.type
_entity_poly.pdbx_seq_one_letter_code
_entity_poly.pdbx_strand_id
1 'polypeptide(L)'
;MDGTDDPDHNRKMSNLITKTTELAMSVTLTYIRQGDIVIDATCGTGQDTVMLARAVGSEGSVYAFDIQKKAMLLTEERLRKHGFSNVHFIMKSFSSMSEHIPENSASAVVFNLGYLPGGDHSITTTADTTLEGLSCALRTIRAGGIVTVVLYDGHEEGAAEKKAVLEWARELDQRKYHAAFVSLINQDNDPPEILWVTRKH
;
A
#
# COMPACT_ATOMS: atom_id res chain seq x y z
N MET A 1 -4.31 13.40 -36.23
CA MET A 1 -3.22 12.43 -35.98
C MET A 1 -2.09 13.21 -35.38
N ASP A 2 -2.03 13.30 -34.06
CA ASP A 2 -0.89 13.83 -33.35
C ASP A 2 -0.69 12.96 -32.12
N GLY A 3 0.07 11.87 -32.36
CA GLY A 3 0.63 11.07 -31.28
C GLY A 3 1.88 11.78 -30.77
N THR A 4 1.75 12.60 -29.74
CA THR A 4 2.90 13.07 -28.97
C THR A 4 3.42 11.89 -28.18
N ASP A 5 4.38 11.16 -28.79
CA ASP A 5 5.27 10.23 -28.11
C ASP A 5 6.10 11.06 -27.10
N ASP A 6 5.61 11.14 -25.86
CA ASP A 6 6.34 11.77 -24.77
C ASP A 6 7.51 10.86 -24.38
N PRO A 7 8.77 11.26 -24.72
CA PRO A 7 9.94 10.44 -24.44
C PRO A 7 10.17 10.21 -22.93
N ASP A 8 9.58 11.06 -22.08
CA ASP A 8 9.66 10.93 -20.62
C ASP A 8 8.70 9.87 -20.08
N HIS A 9 7.55 9.67 -20.75
CA HIS A 9 6.61 8.59 -20.44
C HIS A 9 7.21 7.21 -20.75
N ASN A 10 7.86 7.07 -21.91
CA ASN A 10 8.55 5.85 -22.34
C ASN A 10 9.75 5.50 -21.43
N ARG A 11 10.48 6.51 -20.92
CA ARG A 11 11.60 6.32 -20.00
C ARG A 11 11.15 5.88 -18.60
N LYS A 12 9.97 6.32 -18.13
CA LYS A 12 9.36 5.88 -16.87
C LYS A 12 8.89 4.42 -16.95
N MET A 13 8.31 4.01 -18.07
CA MET A 13 7.86 2.63 -18.28
C MET A 13 9.04 1.63 -18.35
N SER A 14 10.19 2.02 -18.92
CA SER A 14 11.33 1.11 -19.08
C SER A 14 12.02 0.71 -17.77
N ASN A 15 11.78 1.45 -16.68
CA ASN A 15 12.39 1.19 -15.37
C ASN A 15 11.38 0.71 -14.30
N LEU A 16 10.13 0.42 -14.69
CA LEU A 16 9.06 0.10 -13.74
C LEU A 16 9.40 -1.16 -12.91
N ILE A 17 9.95 -2.20 -13.53
CA ILE A 17 10.29 -3.44 -12.84
C ILE A 17 11.46 -3.24 -11.86
N THR A 18 12.39 -2.33 -12.13
CA THR A 18 13.55 -2.10 -11.27
C THR A 18 13.23 -1.34 -9.98
N LYS A 19 12.05 -0.75 -9.90
CA LYS A 19 11.53 -0.01 -8.76
C LYS A 19 10.27 -0.69 -8.24
N THR A 20 10.44 -1.71 -7.44
CA THR A 20 9.36 -2.57 -6.93
C THR A 20 8.22 -1.77 -6.29
N THR A 21 8.52 -0.72 -5.53
CA THR A 21 7.49 0.15 -4.93
C THR A 21 6.69 0.92 -5.98
N GLU A 22 7.34 1.40 -7.06
CA GLU A 22 6.63 2.06 -8.18
C GLU A 22 5.78 1.05 -8.96
N LEU A 23 6.26 -0.18 -9.14
CA LEU A 23 5.49 -1.26 -9.76
C LEU A 23 4.27 -1.61 -8.90
N ALA A 24 4.46 -1.76 -7.58
CA ALA A 24 3.38 -2.04 -6.64
C ALA A 24 2.25 -1.01 -6.76
N MET A 25 2.61 0.28 -6.72
CA MET A 25 1.65 1.37 -6.83
C MET A 25 1.02 1.46 -8.22
N SER A 26 1.77 1.25 -9.30
CA SER A 26 1.25 1.29 -10.66
C SER A 26 0.13 0.26 -10.90
N VAL A 27 0.29 -0.96 -10.38
CA VAL A 27 -0.76 -1.97 -10.42
C VAL A 27 -1.93 -1.57 -9.54
N THR A 28 -1.68 -1.12 -8.31
CA THR A 28 -2.73 -0.70 -7.36
C THR A 28 -3.64 0.38 -7.96
N LEU A 29 -3.05 1.37 -8.62
CA LEU A 29 -3.79 2.49 -9.22
C LEU A 29 -4.78 2.05 -10.31
N THR A 30 -4.57 0.89 -10.95
CA THR A 30 -5.51 0.36 -11.96
C THR A 30 -6.84 -0.11 -11.35
N TYR A 31 -6.88 -0.34 -10.04
CA TYR A 31 -8.08 -0.76 -9.29
C TYR A 31 -8.88 0.41 -8.73
N ILE A 32 -8.32 1.64 -8.80
CA ILE A 32 -8.89 2.84 -8.18
C ILE A 32 -9.59 3.69 -9.24
N ARG A 33 -10.77 4.20 -8.88
CA ARG A 33 -11.55 5.17 -9.68
C ARG A 33 -11.76 6.44 -8.88
N GLN A 34 -12.05 7.53 -9.58
CA GLN A 34 -12.49 8.76 -8.93
C GLN A 34 -13.74 8.51 -8.06
N GLY A 35 -13.77 9.09 -6.88
CA GLY A 35 -14.83 8.88 -5.89
C GLY A 35 -14.64 7.66 -4.98
N ASP A 36 -13.64 6.81 -5.23
CA ASP A 36 -13.40 5.62 -4.41
C ASP A 36 -12.88 5.96 -3.00
N ILE A 37 -13.07 5.00 -2.09
CA ILE A 37 -12.39 4.96 -0.79
C ILE A 37 -11.15 4.08 -0.93
N VAL A 38 -10.00 4.59 -0.47
CA VAL A 38 -8.74 3.87 -0.41
C VAL A 38 -8.05 4.04 0.93
N ILE A 39 -7.17 3.12 1.27
CA ILE A 39 -6.47 3.09 2.56
C ILE A 39 -4.97 3.03 2.32
N ASP A 40 -4.24 3.96 2.95
CA ASP A 40 -2.80 3.89 3.15
C ASP A 40 -2.57 3.41 4.60
N ALA A 41 -2.25 2.14 4.75
CA ALA A 41 -2.11 1.52 6.06
C ALA A 41 -0.82 1.92 6.79
N THR A 42 0.16 2.51 6.07
CA THR A 42 1.49 2.87 6.55
C THR A 42 1.95 4.16 5.90
N CYS A 43 1.29 5.28 6.20
CA CYS A 43 1.45 6.51 5.40
C CYS A 43 2.87 7.11 5.43
N GLY A 44 3.63 6.90 6.50
CA GLY A 44 5.04 7.25 6.58
C GLY A 44 5.36 8.68 6.18
N THR A 45 6.06 8.84 5.05
CA THR A 45 6.41 10.16 4.49
C THR A 45 5.36 10.71 3.51
N GLY A 46 4.26 10.00 3.27
CA GLY A 46 3.12 10.43 2.48
C GLY A 46 3.28 10.35 0.95
N GLN A 47 4.26 9.59 0.45
CA GLN A 47 4.45 9.46 -1.00
C GLN A 47 3.26 8.72 -1.63
N ASP A 48 2.92 7.57 -1.08
CA ASP A 48 1.81 6.74 -1.56
C ASP A 48 0.48 7.43 -1.28
N THR A 49 0.33 8.08 -0.11
CA THR A 49 -0.87 8.86 0.24
C THR A 49 -1.18 9.93 -0.81
N VAL A 50 -0.16 10.66 -1.31
CA VAL A 50 -0.35 11.67 -2.38
C VAL A 50 -0.80 11.02 -3.70
N MET A 51 -0.24 9.87 -4.06
CA MET A 51 -0.64 9.15 -5.28
C MET A 51 -2.08 8.65 -5.18
N LEU A 52 -2.46 8.11 -4.04
CA LEU A 52 -3.82 7.65 -3.73
C LEU A 52 -4.81 8.82 -3.74
N ALA A 53 -4.48 9.94 -3.07
CA ALA A 53 -5.33 11.13 -3.03
C ALA A 53 -5.61 11.72 -4.43
N ARG A 54 -4.59 11.71 -5.29
CA ARG A 54 -4.73 12.10 -6.70
C ARG A 54 -5.64 11.14 -7.47
N ALA A 55 -5.49 9.84 -7.26
CA ALA A 55 -6.23 8.82 -8.00
C ALA A 55 -7.72 8.83 -7.68
N VAL A 56 -8.08 9.01 -6.41
CA VAL A 56 -9.51 9.06 -6.01
C VAL A 56 -10.17 10.40 -6.31
N GLY A 57 -9.38 11.47 -6.54
CA GLY A 57 -9.91 12.81 -6.82
C GLY A 57 -10.64 13.45 -5.63
N SER A 58 -11.23 14.63 -5.84
CA SER A 58 -11.88 15.43 -4.79
C SER A 58 -13.11 14.77 -4.16
N GLU A 59 -13.78 13.90 -4.90
CA GLU A 59 -15.00 13.19 -4.45
C GLU A 59 -14.67 11.88 -3.71
N GLY A 60 -13.42 11.40 -3.78
CA GLY A 60 -12.96 10.21 -3.08
C GLY A 60 -12.32 10.52 -1.73
N SER A 61 -11.98 9.47 -1.00
CA SER A 61 -11.38 9.60 0.33
C SER A 61 -10.19 8.66 0.50
N VAL A 62 -9.12 9.17 1.11
CA VAL A 62 -7.98 8.38 1.56
C VAL A 62 -7.99 8.31 3.09
N TYR A 63 -7.90 7.12 3.66
CA TYR A 63 -7.67 6.91 5.08
C TYR A 63 -6.20 6.54 5.29
N ALA A 64 -5.46 7.44 5.95
CA ALA A 64 -4.02 7.31 6.16
C ALA A 64 -3.72 6.93 7.62
N PHE A 65 -3.15 5.76 7.84
CA PHE A 65 -2.78 5.25 9.14
C PHE A 65 -1.28 5.36 9.37
N ASP A 66 -0.91 5.71 10.58
CA ASP A 66 0.43 5.53 11.15
C ASP A 66 0.35 5.66 12.67
N ILE A 67 1.23 4.99 13.40
CA ILE A 67 1.33 5.12 14.86
C ILE A 67 2.23 6.27 15.27
N GLN A 68 3.06 6.78 14.35
CA GLN A 68 4.05 7.81 14.61
C GLN A 68 3.50 9.20 14.26
N LYS A 69 3.46 10.10 15.25
CA LYS A 69 3.09 11.51 15.02
C LYS A 69 3.95 12.19 13.96
N LYS A 70 5.26 11.84 13.90
CA LYS A 70 6.19 12.37 12.89
C LYS A 70 5.74 12.03 11.47
N ALA A 71 5.31 10.80 11.23
CA ALA A 71 4.80 10.35 9.94
C ALA A 71 3.56 11.16 9.52
N MET A 72 2.60 11.33 10.43
CA MET A 72 1.40 12.14 10.19
C MET A 72 1.73 13.57 9.77
N LEU A 73 2.64 14.23 10.48
CA LEU A 73 3.05 15.62 10.17
C LEU A 73 3.75 15.72 8.81
N LEU A 74 4.63 14.78 8.48
CA LEU A 74 5.32 14.74 7.18
C LEU A 74 4.32 14.53 6.03
N THR A 75 3.38 13.63 6.22
CA THR A 75 2.33 13.33 5.23
C THR A 75 1.40 14.53 5.04
N GLU A 76 0.95 15.17 6.14
CA GLU A 76 0.11 16.37 6.08
C GLU A 76 0.81 17.53 5.35
N GLU A 77 2.10 17.79 5.65
CA GLU A 77 2.89 18.81 4.96
C GLU A 77 3.00 18.52 3.46
N ARG A 78 3.23 17.25 3.09
CA ARG A 78 3.33 16.82 1.70
C ARG A 78 2.01 17.02 0.96
N LEU A 79 0.89 16.60 1.54
CA LEU A 79 -0.44 16.77 0.96
C LEU A 79 -0.79 18.24 0.75
N ARG A 80 -0.51 19.09 1.74
CA ARG A 80 -0.71 20.53 1.65
C ARG A 80 0.07 21.15 0.49
N LYS A 81 1.32 20.74 0.27
CA LYS A 81 2.14 21.18 -0.87
C LYS A 81 1.54 20.80 -2.23
N HIS A 82 0.80 19.71 -2.28
CA HIS A 82 0.13 19.23 -3.49
C HIS A 82 -1.34 19.66 -3.59
N GLY A 83 -1.87 20.37 -2.59
CA GLY A 83 -3.24 20.90 -2.61
C GLY A 83 -4.33 19.84 -2.37
N PHE A 84 -4.00 18.69 -1.74
CA PHE A 84 -4.97 17.66 -1.40
C PHE A 84 -5.55 17.89 0.00
N SER A 85 -6.87 17.70 0.14
CA SER A 85 -7.62 17.82 1.40
C SER A 85 -8.56 16.64 1.66
N ASN A 86 -8.56 15.64 0.79
CA ASN A 86 -9.43 14.47 0.82
C ASN A 86 -8.81 13.28 1.60
N VAL A 87 -7.98 13.58 2.60
CA VAL A 87 -7.26 12.57 3.40
C VAL A 87 -7.66 12.66 4.87
N HIS A 88 -8.05 11.52 5.43
CA HIS A 88 -8.41 11.35 6.84
C HIS A 88 -7.26 10.68 7.57
N PHE A 89 -6.62 11.40 8.50
CA PHE A 89 -5.51 10.91 9.28
C PHE A 89 -5.98 10.14 10.51
N ILE A 90 -5.46 8.93 10.72
CA ILE A 90 -5.77 8.07 11.84
C ILE A 90 -4.46 7.65 12.51
N MET A 91 -4.15 8.31 13.64
CA MET A 91 -2.94 8.02 14.42
C MET A 91 -3.15 6.78 15.31
N LYS A 92 -3.33 5.64 14.65
CA LYS A 92 -3.49 4.31 15.26
C LYS A 92 -2.81 3.26 14.39
N SER A 93 -2.65 2.05 14.93
CA SER A 93 -2.28 0.89 14.14
C SER A 93 -3.32 0.62 13.04
N PHE A 94 -2.85 0.22 11.88
CA PHE A 94 -3.69 -0.22 10.76
C PHE A 94 -4.58 -1.43 11.12
N SER A 95 -4.27 -2.18 12.18
CA SER A 95 -5.15 -3.25 12.68
C SER A 95 -6.52 -2.73 13.15
N SER A 96 -6.63 -1.41 13.44
CA SER A 96 -7.90 -0.76 13.81
C SER A 96 -8.73 -0.27 12.62
N MET A 97 -8.34 -0.53 11.36
CA MET A 97 -9.03 0.06 10.20
C MET A 97 -10.53 -0.26 10.13
N SER A 98 -10.94 -1.44 10.59
CA SER A 98 -12.38 -1.80 10.63
C SER A 98 -13.23 -0.96 11.59
N GLU A 99 -12.60 -0.19 12.50
CA GLU A 99 -13.30 0.77 13.37
C GLU A 99 -13.66 2.06 12.64
N HIS A 100 -12.98 2.36 11.53
CA HIS A 100 -13.02 3.65 10.85
C HIS A 100 -13.62 3.56 9.45
N ILE A 101 -13.53 2.41 8.80
CA ILE A 101 -13.94 2.22 7.41
C ILE A 101 -14.94 1.05 7.34
N PRO A 102 -16.09 1.26 6.66
CA PRO A 102 -17.07 0.20 6.49
C PRO A 102 -16.50 -1.02 5.75
N GLU A 103 -16.99 -2.19 6.08
CA GLU A 103 -16.67 -3.41 5.33
C GLU A 103 -17.13 -3.29 3.87
N ASN A 104 -16.39 -3.94 2.97
CA ASN A 104 -16.71 -4.00 1.53
C ASN A 104 -16.79 -2.64 0.82
N SER A 105 -16.05 -1.63 1.30
CA SER A 105 -16.14 -0.25 0.77
C SER A 105 -14.89 0.21 0.03
N ALA A 106 -13.70 -0.20 0.45
CA ALA A 106 -12.45 0.28 -0.13
C ALA A 106 -12.12 -0.43 -1.46
N SER A 107 -11.63 0.32 -2.43
CA SER A 107 -11.10 -0.23 -3.69
C SER A 107 -9.66 -0.71 -3.57
N ALA A 108 -8.87 -0.10 -2.69
CA ALA A 108 -7.49 -0.47 -2.46
C ALA A 108 -7.06 -0.25 -1.00
N VAL A 109 -6.20 -1.15 -0.51
CA VAL A 109 -5.45 -0.99 0.75
C VAL A 109 -3.98 -1.20 0.44
N VAL A 110 -3.11 -0.27 0.87
CA VAL A 110 -1.67 -0.32 0.63
C VAL A 110 -0.92 -0.43 1.96
N PHE A 111 0.03 -1.36 2.01
CA PHE A 111 0.97 -1.53 3.11
C PHE A 111 2.40 -1.42 2.56
N ASN A 112 3.20 -0.53 3.16
CA ASN A 112 4.65 -0.54 3.06
C ASN A 112 5.20 -0.95 4.43
N LEU A 113 5.56 -2.23 4.58
CA LEU A 113 5.96 -2.80 5.87
C LEU A 113 7.39 -2.39 6.23
N GLY A 114 7.71 -2.41 7.52
CA GLY A 114 9.01 -2.03 8.03
C GLY A 114 8.97 -0.76 8.89
N TYR A 115 10.04 0.02 8.85
CA TYR A 115 10.19 1.24 9.67
C TYR A 115 10.09 2.51 8.83
N LEU A 116 9.79 3.64 9.49
CA LEU A 116 9.77 4.96 8.86
C LEU A 116 11.19 5.38 8.44
N PRO A 117 11.46 5.66 7.15
CA PRO A 117 12.75 6.16 6.72
C PRO A 117 13.18 7.43 7.49
N GLY A 118 14.37 7.38 8.13
CA GLY A 118 14.85 8.46 9.00
C GLY A 118 14.07 8.61 10.32
N GLY A 119 13.27 7.63 10.69
CA GLY A 119 12.59 7.49 11.96
C GLY A 119 13.37 6.66 12.99
N ASP A 120 12.68 6.27 14.06
CA ASP A 120 13.18 5.34 15.06
C ASP A 120 13.00 3.91 14.54
N HIS A 121 14.09 3.21 14.29
CA HIS A 121 14.08 1.83 13.76
C HIS A 121 13.55 0.81 14.77
N SER A 122 13.44 1.15 16.06
CA SER A 122 12.78 0.28 17.04
C SER A 122 11.24 0.23 16.85
N ILE A 123 10.68 1.18 16.09
CA ILE A 123 9.27 1.23 15.74
C ILE A 123 9.13 0.66 14.32
N THR A 124 8.87 -0.62 14.25
CA THR A 124 8.67 -1.36 12.99
C THR A 124 7.36 -2.16 13.04
N THR A 125 6.89 -2.60 11.90
CA THR A 125 5.78 -3.56 11.81
C THR A 125 6.23 -4.93 12.32
N THR A 126 5.31 -5.72 12.80
CA THR A 126 5.56 -7.10 13.28
C THR A 126 4.60 -8.07 12.60
N ALA A 127 5.00 -9.34 12.50
CA ALA A 127 4.17 -10.36 11.87
C ALA A 127 2.74 -10.39 12.43
N ASP A 128 2.57 -10.34 13.75
CA ASP A 128 1.25 -10.40 14.39
C ASP A 128 0.37 -9.20 14.01
N THR A 129 0.90 -7.98 14.17
CA THR A 129 0.14 -6.76 13.83
C THR A 129 -0.17 -6.69 12.34
N THR A 130 0.73 -7.17 11.51
CA THR A 130 0.53 -7.20 10.05
C THR A 130 -0.54 -8.20 9.65
N LEU A 131 -0.55 -9.41 10.20
CA LEU A 131 -1.60 -10.39 9.93
C LEU A 131 -2.98 -9.92 10.39
N GLU A 132 -3.07 -9.24 11.55
CA GLU A 132 -4.31 -8.57 11.98
C GLU A 132 -4.76 -7.51 10.97
N GLY A 133 -3.85 -6.63 10.54
CA GLY A 133 -4.11 -5.60 9.56
C GLY A 133 -4.55 -6.15 8.22
N LEU A 134 -3.90 -7.19 7.72
CA LEU A 134 -4.28 -7.87 6.47
C LEU A 134 -5.66 -8.50 6.56
N SER A 135 -5.99 -9.10 7.73
CA SER A 135 -7.33 -9.63 7.98
C SER A 135 -8.39 -8.54 7.98
N CYS A 136 -8.09 -7.37 8.55
CA CYS A 136 -8.95 -6.19 8.47
C CYS A 136 -9.08 -5.68 7.03
N ALA A 137 -7.98 -5.61 6.28
CA ALA A 137 -7.96 -5.18 4.89
C ALA A 137 -8.87 -6.05 4.00
N LEU A 138 -8.84 -7.38 4.17
CA LEU A 138 -9.71 -8.29 3.42
C LEU A 138 -11.20 -8.09 3.71
N ARG A 139 -11.57 -7.68 4.94
CA ARG A 139 -12.96 -7.33 5.24
C ARG A 139 -13.36 -5.99 4.64
N THR A 140 -12.42 -5.07 4.58
CA THR A 140 -12.65 -3.69 4.15
C THR A 140 -12.70 -3.53 2.63
N ILE A 141 -11.88 -4.29 1.87
CA ILE A 141 -11.90 -4.22 0.40
C ILE A 141 -13.21 -4.74 -0.18
N ARG A 142 -13.73 -4.01 -1.16
CA ARG A 142 -14.91 -4.44 -1.96
C ARG A 142 -14.58 -5.57 -2.92
N ALA A 143 -15.59 -6.21 -3.49
CA ALA A 143 -15.40 -7.11 -4.64
C ALA A 143 -14.70 -6.35 -5.78
N GLY A 144 -13.73 -6.97 -6.43
CA GLY A 144 -12.86 -6.36 -7.41
C GLY A 144 -11.81 -5.39 -6.83
N GLY A 145 -11.68 -5.27 -5.49
CA GLY A 145 -10.65 -4.46 -4.84
C GLY A 145 -9.33 -5.21 -4.66
N ILE A 146 -8.29 -4.46 -4.27
CA ILE A 146 -6.92 -4.95 -4.10
C ILE A 146 -6.33 -4.60 -2.74
N VAL A 147 -5.58 -5.52 -2.16
CA VAL A 147 -4.61 -5.27 -1.08
C VAL A 147 -3.22 -5.40 -1.68
N THR A 148 -2.40 -4.38 -1.52
CA THR A 148 -1.00 -4.33 -1.95
C THR A 148 -0.11 -4.29 -0.73
N VAL A 149 0.87 -5.20 -0.66
CA VAL A 149 1.83 -5.27 0.43
C VAL A 149 3.23 -5.22 -0.16
N VAL A 150 4.03 -4.24 0.24
CA VAL A 150 5.46 -4.18 -0.04
C VAL A 150 6.19 -4.73 1.18
N LEU A 151 6.99 -5.75 0.95
CA LEU A 151 7.71 -6.53 1.96
C LEU A 151 9.20 -6.24 1.89
N TYR A 152 9.81 -6.01 3.05
CA TYR A 152 11.24 -5.77 3.19
C TYR A 152 11.84 -6.85 4.09
N ASP A 153 12.85 -7.57 3.64
CA ASP A 153 13.50 -8.66 4.38
C ASP A 153 14.97 -8.39 4.76
N GLY A 154 15.43 -7.18 4.58
CA GLY A 154 16.81 -6.76 4.89
C GLY A 154 17.22 -6.84 6.38
N HIS A 155 16.35 -7.36 7.27
CA HIS A 155 16.62 -7.60 8.69
C HIS A 155 15.79 -8.79 9.20
N GLU A 156 16.22 -9.39 10.33
CA GLU A 156 15.64 -10.65 10.85
C GLU A 156 14.12 -10.56 11.07
N GLU A 157 13.65 -9.47 11.66
CA GLU A 157 12.20 -9.24 11.91
C GLU A 157 11.42 -9.12 10.60
N GLY A 158 11.96 -8.43 9.57
CA GLY A 158 11.34 -8.32 8.26
C GLY A 158 11.26 -9.66 7.53
N ALA A 159 12.30 -10.51 7.65
CA ALA A 159 12.27 -11.85 7.08
C ALA A 159 11.22 -12.75 7.74
N ALA A 160 11.04 -12.65 9.07
CA ALA A 160 10.00 -13.36 9.80
C ALA A 160 8.60 -12.88 9.41
N GLU A 161 8.41 -11.54 9.31
CA GLU A 161 7.15 -10.92 8.87
C GLU A 161 6.79 -11.35 7.45
N LYS A 162 7.72 -11.27 6.49
CA LYS A 162 7.55 -11.74 5.12
C LYS A 162 7.11 -13.19 5.07
N LYS A 163 7.77 -14.08 5.81
CA LYS A 163 7.43 -15.50 5.88
C LYS A 163 5.98 -15.69 6.33
N ALA A 164 5.58 -15.04 7.43
CA ALA A 164 4.24 -15.14 7.98
C ALA A 164 3.17 -14.61 6.99
N VAL A 165 3.45 -13.49 6.31
CA VAL A 165 2.54 -12.91 5.30
C VAL A 165 2.38 -13.85 4.11
N LEU A 166 3.45 -14.48 3.63
CA LEU A 166 3.36 -15.42 2.50
C LEU A 166 2.65 -16.73 2.88
N GLU A 167 2.83 -17.23 4.11
CA GLU A 167 2.09 -18.38 4.63
C GLU A 167 0.59 -18.05 4.71
N TRP A 168 0.23 -16.91 5.30
CA TRP A 168 -1.15 -16.42 5.33
C TRP A 168 -1.76 -16.29 3.92
N ALA A 169 -1.02 -15.76 2.97
CA ALA A 169 -1.53 -15.58 1.61
C ALA A 169 -1.81 -16.92 0.89
N ARG A 170 -1.02 -17.98 1.17
CA ARG A 170 -1.22 -19.32 0.61
C ARG A 170 -2.48 -19.99 1.15
N GLU A 171 -2.90 -19.65 2.38
CA GLU A 171 -4.08 -20.22 3.04
C GLU A 171 -5.39 -19.53 2.64
N LEU A 172 -5.35 -18.42 1.88
CA LEU A 172 -6.54 -17.70 1.45
C LEU A 172 -7.46 -18.59 0.59
N ASP A 173 -8.77 -18.51 0.84
CA ASP A 173 -9.77 -19.23 0.04
C ASP A 173 -9.69 -18.80 -1.43
N GLN A 174 -9.15 -19.67 -2.27
CA GLN A 174 -8.98 -19.46 -3.70
C GLN A 174 -10.28 -19.17 -4.46
N ARG A 175 -11.44 -19.46 -3.88
CA ARG A 175 -12.75 -19.12 -4.46
C ARG A 175 -13.08 -17.64 -4.28
N LYS A 176 -12.49 -16.99 -3.28
CA LYS A 176 -12.75 -15.59 -2.89
C LYS A 176 -11.62 -14.65 -3.29
N TYR A 177 -10.39 -15.12 -3.32
CA TYR A 177 -9.21 -14.31 -3.51
C TYR A 177 -8.27 -14.86 -4.58
N HIS A 178 -7.51 -13.95 -5.21
CA HIS A 178 -6.29 -14.28 -5.91
C HIS A 178 -5.12 -13.63 -5.18
N ALA A 179 -4.06 -14.37 -4.94
CA ALA A 179 -2.80 -13.84 -4.41
C ALA A 179 -1.70 -14.00 -5.47
N ALA A 180 -0.92 -12.93 -5.70
CA ALA A 180 0.22 -12.92 -6.59
C ALA A 180 1.43 -12.31 -5.88
N PHE A 181 2.57 -12.98 -5.97
CA PHE A 181 3.83 -12.55 -5.37
C PHE A 181 4.87 -12.24 -6.44
N VAL A 182 5.59 -11.13 -6.28
CA VAL A 182 6.62 -10.68 -7.22
C VAL A 182 7.92 -10.47 -6.47
N SER A 183 8.98 -11.13 -6.96
CA SER A 183 10.34 -11.03 -6.47
C SER A 183 11.31 -10.83 -7.63
N LEU A 184 12.34 -10.02 -7.45
CA LEU A 184 13.43 -9.84 -8.41
C LEU A 184 14.52 -10.90 -8.16
N ILE A 185 14.35 -12.06 -8.75
CA ILE A 185 15.09 -13.31 -8.44
C ILE A 185 16.59 -13.31 -8.75
N ASN A 186 17.10 -12.26 -9.39
CA ASN A 186 18.51 -12.14 -9.80
C ASN A 186 19.20 -10.92 -9.15
N GLN A 187 18.65 -10.39 -8.07
CA GLN A 187 19.20 -9.26 -7.34
C GLN A 187 19.74 -9.72 -5.98
N ASP A 188 20.98 -9.35 -5.67
CA ASP A 188 21.69 -9.78 -4.44
C ASP A 188 21.55 -8.77 -3.28
N ASN A 189 20.83 -7.65 -3.49
CA ASN A 189 20.70 -6.55 -2.52
C ASN A 189 19.35 -6.51 -1.83
N ASP A 190 18.65 -7.63 -1.77
CA ASP A 190 17.36 -7.80 -1.11
C ASP A 190 16.34 -6.68 -1.41
N PRO A 191 16.02 -6.44 -2.70
CA PRO A 191 15.06 -5.42 -3.06
C PRO A 191 13.70 -5.74 -2.48
N PRO A 192 12.86 -4.73 -2.20
CA PRO A 192 11.51 -4.98 -1.73
C PRO A 192 10.73 -5.90 -2.66
N GLU A 193 9.90 -6.75 -2.10
CA GLU A 193 9.04 -7.69 -2.83
C GLU A 193 7.58 -7.28 -2.67
N ILE A 194 6.72 -7.77 -3.55
CA ILE A 194 5.33 -7.35 -3.60
C ILE A 194 4.41 -8.55 -3.47
N LEU A 195 3.41 -8.43 -2.59
CA LEU A 195 2.25 -9.31 -2.56
C LEU A 195 1.01 -8.50 -2.94
N TRP A 196 0.28 -8.95 -3.95
CA TRP A 196 -1.06 -8.49 -4.25
C TRP A 196 -2.09 -9.54 -3.89
N VAL A 197 -3.14 -9.11 -3.22
CA VAL A 197 -4.33 -9.93 -2.98
C VAL A 197 -5.54 -9.21 -3.55
N THR A 198 -6.26 -9.83 -4.49
CA THR A 198 -7.48 -9.26 -5.05
C THR A 198 -8.69 -10.07 -4.62
N ARG A 199 -9.79 -9.38 -4.29
CA ARG A 199 -11.06 -10.00 -3.97
C ARG A 199 -11.87 -10.23 -5.23
N LYS A 200 -12.32 -11.46 -5.45
CA LYS A 200 -13.18 -11.83 -6.59
C LYS A 200 -14.56 -11.17 -6.49
N HIS A 201 -15.22 -11.08 -7.65
CA HIS A 201 -16.61 -10.61 -7.76
C HIS A 201 -17.60 -11.65 -7.26
#